data_ecd8a9bd84c70191dcd5a1553dc20c11
#
_entry.id   ecd8a9bd84c70191dcd5a1553dc20c11
#
_cell.length_a   1.000
_cell.length_b   1.000
_cell.length_c   1.000
_cell.angle_alpha   90.00
_cell.angle_beta   90.00
_cell.angle_gamma   90.00
#
_symmetry.space_group_name_H-M   'P 1'
#
loop_
_entity.id
_entity.type
_entity.pdbx_description
1 polymer ?
#
loop_
_entity_poly.entity_id
_entity_poly.type
_entity_poly.pdbx_seq_one_letter_code
_entity_poly.pdbx_strand_id
1 'polypeptide(L)'
;MSQTYSKIDKIPSGQASEGLIEGCLVLEGGAFRGLYTQGFLDAMMLNDLNLSCVIGVSAGALGGLNYVSGQIGRSARINLTYRHDSRYVGARALIHSHSILDVGFLTENRGIISEPLNEERFNRPQQRFAAVATNCI
;
A
#
# COMPACT_ATOMS: atom_id res chain seq x y z
N MET A 1 -18.99 19.01 5.61
CA MET A 1 -18.29 19.16 4.31
C MET A 1 -17.13 18.17 4.30
N SER A 2 -17.13 17.23 3.38
CA SER A 2 -16.01 16.31 3.18
C SER A 2 -14.82 17.11 2.63
N GLN A 3 -13.74 17.24 3.40
CA GLN A 3 -12.51 17.80 2.86
C GLN A 3 -11.88 16.77 1.92
N THR A 4 -12.09 16.94 0.63
CA THR A 4 -11.39 16.17 -0.38
C THR A 4 -9.97 16.71 -0.47
N TYR A 5 -8.96 15.82 -0.38
CA TYR A 5 -7.58 16.21 -0.62
C TYR A 5 -7.43 16.63 -2.08
N SER A 6 -7.25 17.92 -2.31
CA SER A 6 -7.30 18.56 -3.63
C SER A 6 -6.02 18.41 -4.46
N LYS A 7 -5.04 17.61 -4.00
CA LYS A 7 -3.72 17.46 -4.64
C LYS A 7 -3.34 16.00 -4.90
N ILE A 8 -4.33 15.11 -5.02
CA ILE A 8 -4.09 13.69 -5.35
C ILE A 8 -3.39 13.56 -6.71
N ASP A 9 -3.73 14.42 -7.65
CA ASP A 9 -3.11 14.54 -8.97
C ASP A 9 -1.62 14.93 -8.94
N LYS A 10 -1.14 15.46 -7.82
CA LYS A 10 0.27 15.84 -7.60
C LYS A 10 1.10 14.74 -6.91
N ILE A 11 0.48 13.64 -6.53
CA ILE A 11 1.20 12.50 -5.98
C ILE A 11 2.06 11.91 -7.12
N PRO A 12 3.35 11.64 -6.88
CA PRO A 12 4.20 11.00 -7.88
C PRO A 12 3.56 9.73 -8.43
N SER A 13 3.82 9.44 -9.69
CA SER A 13 3.35 8.22 -10.36
C SER A 13 4.45 7.66 -11.25
N GLY A 14 4.36 6.39 -11.58
CA GLY A 14 5.31 5.70 -12.45
C GLY A 14 5.72 4.35 -11.91
N GLN A 15 6.72 3.77 -12.55
CA GLN A 15 7.32 2.50 -12.16
C GLN A 15 8.74 2.73 -11.63
N ALA A 16 9.07 2.07 -10.53
CA ALA A 16 10.42 2.04 -10.01
C ALA A 16 11.37 1.32 -10.99
N SER A 17 12.66 1.64 -10.92
CA SER A 17 13.69 0.94 -11.70
C SER A 17 13.75 -0.55 -11.37
N GLU A 18 14.38 -1.32 -12.25
CA GLU A 18 14.51 -2.78 -12.11
C GLU A 18 15.67 -3.20 -11.20
N GLY A 19 16.62 -2.29 -10.94
CA GLY A 19 17.79 -2.59 -10.12
C GLY A 19 17.44 -2.86 -8.67
N LEU A 20 17.99 -3.94 -8.09
CA LEU A 20 17.82 -4.29 -6.69
C LEU A 20 19.12 -4.09 -5.91
N ILE A 21 18.98 -3.57 -4.70
CA ILE A 21 20.06 -3.43 -3.71
C ILE A 21 19.85 -4.51 -2.66
N GLU A 22 20.90 -5.22 -2.30
CA GLU A 22 20.81 -6.21 -1.23
C GLU A 22 20.50 -5.55 0.10
N GLY A 23 19.43 -6.01 0.75
CA GLY A 23 18.96 -5.48 2.01
C GLY A 23 17.51 -5.81 2.28
N CYS A 24 17.04 -5.55 3.49
CA CYS A 24 15.68 -5.83 3.91
C CYS A 24 15.02 -4.60 4.55
N LEU A 25 13.81 -4.29 4.08
CA LEU A 25 12.91 -3.34 4.72
C LEU A 25 12.00 -4.08 5.70
N VAL A 26 11.88 -3.58 6.91
CA VAL A 26 10.91 -4.03 7.90
C VAL A 26 9.90 -2.91 8.15
N LEU A 27 8.65 -3.16 7.80
CA LEU A 27 7.58 -2.16 7.78
C LEU A 27 6.54 -2.47 8.86
N GLU A 28 6.40 -1.54 9.81
CA GLU A 28 5.44 -1.68 10.90
C GLU A 28 3.98 -1.48 10.45
N GLY A 29 3.05 -1.99 11.25
CA GLY A 29 1.63 -1.68 11.13
C GLY A 29 1.30 -0.28 11.67
N GLY A 30 0.11 0.23 11.37
CA GLY A 30 -0.30 1.55 11.90
C GLY A 30 -1.46 2.21 11.18
N ALA A 31 -2.29 1.43 10.48
CA ALA A 31 -3.44 1.94 9.72
C ALA A 31 -3.05 3.17 8.87
N PHE A 32 -3.75 4.32 9.00
CA PHE A 32 -3.45 5.52 8.23
C PHE A 32 -2.09 6.17 8.51
N ARG A 33 -1.42 5.87 9.62
CA ARG A 33 -0.04 6.30 9.84
C ARG A 33 0.91 5.70 8.81
N GLY A 34 0.54 4.56 8.22
CA GLY A 34 1.23 3.95 7.08
C GLY A 34 1.36 4.87 5.86
N LEU A 35 0.57 5.95 5.74
CA LEU A 35 0.77 6.95 4.69
C LEU A 35 2.14 7.64 4.76
N TYR A 36 2.70 7.82 5.95
CA TYR A 36 4.08 8.29 6.11
C TYR A 36 5.08 7.29 5.51
N THR A 37 4.92 6.01 5.89
CA THR A 37 5.73 4.91 5.34
C THR A 37 5.61 4.82 3.82
N GLN A 38 4.39 5.00 3.27
CA GLN A 38 4.15 5.01 1.82
C GLN A 38 4.96 6.13 1.13
N GLY A 39 4.91 7.36 1.67
CA GLY A 39 5.68 8.48 1.12
C GLY A 39 7.19 8.22 1.17
N PHE A 40 7.69 7.58 2.21
CA PHE A 40 9.09 7.16 2.31
C PHE A 40 9.44 6.11 1.25
N LEU A 41 8.59 5.09 1.07
CA LEU A 41 8.79 4.06 0.05
C LEU A 41 8.75 4.64 -1.37
N ASP A 42 7.84 5.57 -1.63
CA ASP A 42 7.77 6.29 -2.91
C ASP A 42 9.06 7.09 -3.18
N ALA A 43 9.58 7.77 -2.14
CA ALA A 43 10.86 8.49 -2.25
C ALA A 43 12.03 7.54 -2.51
N MET A 44 12.06 6.36 -1.89
CA MET A 44 13.06 5.33 -2.18
C MET A 44 12.99 4.89 -3.65
N MET A 45 11.81 4.54 -4.14
CA MET A 45 11.60 4.11 -5.53
C MET A 45 12.00 5.20 -6.55
N LEU A 46 11.68 6.47 -6.26
CA LEU A 46 12.07 7.61 -7.10
C LEU A 46 13.60 7.85 -7.17
N ASN A 47 14.34 7.33 -6.20
CA ASN A 47 15.80 7.44 -6.13
C ASN A 47 16.50 6.10 -6.39
N ASP A 48 15.83 5.16 -7.06
CA ASP A 48 16.36 3.84 -7.44
C ASP A 48 16.81 2.97 -6.24
N LEU A 49 16.27 3.22 -5.07
CA LEU A 49 16.56 2.47 -3.85
C LEU A 49 15.52 1.33 -3.70
N ASN A 50 15.68 0.26 -4.47
CA ASN A 50 14.80 -0.91 -4.41
C ASN A 50 15.51 -2.04 -3.68
N LEU A 51 15.12 -2.33 -2.43
CA LEU A 51 15.72 -3.39 -1.63
C LEU A 51 15.17 -4.77 -2.01
N SER A 52 16.02 -5.78 -1.94
CA SER A 52 15.73 -7.15 -2.38
C SER A 52 14.78 -7.93 -1.45
N CYS A 53 14.52 -7.42 -0.26
CA CYS A 53 13.63 -8.06 0.71
C CYS A 53 12.73 -7.03 1.41
N VAL A 54 11.46 -7.37 1.58
CA VAL A 54 10.50 -6.56 2.33
C VAL A 54 9.69 -7.44 3.26
N ILE A 55 9.60 -7.06 4.52
CA ILE A 55 8.76 -7.71 5.53
C ILE A 55 7.79 -6.66 6.05
N GLY A 56 6.50 -6.92 6.01
CA GLY A 56 5.49 -5.96 6.43
C GLY A 56 4.40 -6.54 7.31
N VAL A 57 3.89 -5.72 8.22
CA VAL A 57 2.76 -6.03 9.11
C VAL A 57 1.63 -5.06 8.83
N SER A 58 0.38 -5.51 8.63
CA SER A 58 -0.80 -4.66 8.47
C SER A 58 -0.59 -3.58 7.37
N ALA A 59 -0.68 -2.30 7.69
CA ALA A 59 -0.42 -1.19 6.76
C ALA A 59 0.98 -1.28 6.13
N GLY A 60 1.98 -1.78 6.85
CA GLY A 60 3.31 -2.04 6.32
C GLY A 60 3.32 -3.15 5.28
N ALA A 61 2.49 -4.18 5.42
CA ALA A 61 2.33 -5.20 4.39
C ALA A 61 1.71 -4.63 3.10
N LEU A 62 0.68 -3.78 3.22
CA LEU A 62 0.09 -3.09 2.07
C LEU A 62 1.09 -2.15 1.39
N GLY A 63 1.92 -1.45 2.16
CA GLY A 63 3.02 -0.63 1.65
C GLY A 63 4.07 -1.45 0.92
N GLY A 64 4.50 -2.55 1.54
CA GLY A 64 5.46 -3.49 0.96
C GLY A 64 4.99 -4.11 -0.35
N LEU A 65 3.72 -4.49 -0.43
CA LEU A 65 3.09 -4.97 -1.68
C LEU A 65 3.28 -3.95 -2.82
N ASN A 66 2.98 -2.67 -2.58
CA ASN A 66 3.13 -1.63 -3.60
C ASN A 66 4.59 -1.35 -3.96
N TYR A 67 5.48 -1.40 -2.97
CA TYR A 67 6.91 -1.22 -3.19
C TYR A 67 7.50 -2.34 -4.06
N VAL A 68 7.18 -3.61 -3.75
CA VAL A 68 7.64 -4.76 -4.55
C VAL A 68 7.04 -4.75 -5.96
N SER A 69 5.77 -4.32 -6.11
CA SER A 69 5.18 -4.12 -7.44
C SER A 69 5.72 -2.89 -8.19
N GLY A 70 6.58 -2.09 -7.56
CA GLY A 70 7.25 -0.94 -8.14
C GLY A 70 6.34 0.23 -8.49
N GLN A 71 5.16 0.31 -7.92
CA GLN A 71 4.14 1.29 -8.31
C GLN A 71 4.21 2.54 -7.42
N ILE A 72 4.94 3.55 -7.88
CA ILE A 72 5.13 4.83 -7.18
C ILE A 72 3.79 5.54 -6.97
N GLY A 73 3.50 5.95 -5.74
CA GLY A 73 2.33 6.72 -5.34
C GLY A 73 0.99 5.97 -5.32
N ARG A 74 0.94 4.73 -5.82
CA ARG A 74 -0.31 3.95 -5.92
C ARG A 74 -1.05 3.86 -4.59
N SER A 75 -0.36 3.47 -3.54
CA SER A 75 -0.95 3.28 -2.22
C SER A 75 -1.47 4.60 -1.63
N ALA A 76 -0.74 5.69 -1.81
CA ALA A 76 -1.16 7.02 -1.36
C ALA A 76 -2.41 7.48 -2.11
N ARG A 77 -2.48 7.31 -3.44
CA ARG A 77 -3.67 7.66 -4.24
C ARG A 77 -4.89 6.88 -3.80
N ILE A 78 -4.79 5.56 -3.61
CA ILE A 78 -5.89 4.72 -3.14
C ILE A 78 -6.38 5.21 -1.76
N ASN A 79 -5.49 5.32 -0.78
CA ASN A 79 -5.86 5.70 0.58
C ASN A 79 -6.49 7.09 0.65
N LEU A 80 -5.93 8.07 -0.05
CA LEU A 80 -6.44 9.45 -0.04
C LEU A 80 -7.76 9.59 -0.81
N THR A 81 -7.97 8.79 -1.85
CA THR A 81 -9.25 8.77 -2.59
C THR A 81 -10.38 8.22 -1.75
N TYR A 82 -10.14 7.12 -1.03
CA TYR A 82 -11.21 6.40 -0.33
C TYR A 82 -11.29 6.67 1.19
N ARG A 83 -10.42 7.52 1.75
CA ARG A 83 -10.37 7.80 3.21
C ARG A 83 -11.68 8.28 3.84
N HIS A 84 -12.59 8.83 3.05
CA HIS A 84 -13.91 9.29 3.50
C HIS A 84 -15.05 8.38 3.05
N ASP A 85 -14.76 7.27 2.38
CA ASP A 85 -15.79 6.29 2.03
C ASP A 85 -16.14 5.47 3.28
N SER A 86 -17.40 5.54 3.71
CA SER A 86 -17.87 4.84 4.90
C SER A 86 -17.82 3.31 4.79
N ARG A 87 -17.65 2.78 3.57
CA ARG A 87 -17.45 1.34 3.31
C ARG A 87 -16.01 0.93 3.56
N TYR A 88 -15.08 1.85 3.37
CA TYR A 88 -13.66 1.63 3.64
C TYR A 88 -13.31 1.92 5.10
N VAL A 89 -13.81 3.04 5.65
CA VAL A 89 -13.45 3.51 7.00
C VAL A 89 -14.69 3.96 7.76
N GLY A 90 -14.85 3.48 9.00
CA GLY A 90 -15.86 3.97 9.93
C GLY A 90 -16.88 2.93 10.36
N ALA A 91 -18.04 3.40 10.85
CA ALA A 91 -19.07 2.55 11.45
C ALA A 91 -19.65 1.52 10.47
N ARG A 92 -19.78 1.84 9.18
CA ARG A 92 -20.28 0.91 8.17
C ARG A 92 -19.27 -0.21 7.87
N ALA A 93 -17.99 0.13 7.79
CA ALA A 93 -16.91 -0.85 7.69
C ALA A 93 -16.91 -1.79 8.91
N LEU A 94 -17.07 -1.21 10.12
CA LEU A 94 -17.14 -2.00 11.36
C LEU A 94 -18.29 -3.01 11.37
N ILE A 95 -19.46 -2.63 10.87
CA ILE A 95 -20.62 -3.53 10.80
C ILE A 95 -20.40 -4.65 9.78
N HIS A 96 -19.76 -4.34 8.64
CA HIS A 96 -19.61 -5.28 7.53
C HIS A 96 -18.41 -6.22 7.71
N SER A 97 -17.26 -5.71 8.11
CA SER A 97 -16.00 -6.46 8.20
C SER A 97 -15.50 -6.70 9.62
N HIS A 98 -16.28 -6.30 10.65
CA HIS A 98 -15.87 -6.32 12.05
C HIS A 98 -14.57 -5.53 12.34
N SER A 99 -14.21 -4.61 11.45
CA SER A 99 -13.04 -3.75 11.56
C SER A 99 -13.38 -2.32 11.16
N ILE A 100 -12.80 -1.33 11.85
CA ILE A 100 -12.96 0.09 11.50
C ILE A 100 -12.40 0.39 10.10
N LEU A 101 -11.47 -0.43 9.62
CA LEU A 101 -10.87 -0.35 8.29
C LEU A 101 -11.17 -1.64 7.52
N ASP A 102 -11.98 -1.55 6.48
CA ASP A 102 -12.29 -2.69 5.63
C ASP A 102 -11.24 -2.83 4.51
N VAL A 103 -10.26 -3.71 4.74
CA VAL A 103 -9.22 -4.03 3.75
C VAL A 103 -9.81 -4.79 2.56
N GLY A 104 -10.86 -5.59 2.77
CA GLY A 104 -11.58 -6.29 1.71
C GLY A 104 -12.15 -5.32 0.67
N PHE A 105 -12.65 -4.15 1.11
CA PHE A 105 -13.10 -3.09 0.21
C PHE A 105 -12.04 -2.66 -0.81
N LEU A 106 -10.78 -2.61 -0.39
CA LEU A 106 -9.66 -2.26 -1.28
C LEU A 106 -9.31 -3.38 -2.26
N THR A 107 -9.45 -4.64 -1.83
CA THR A 107 -9.04 -5.81 -2.61
C THR A 107 -10.14 -6.29 -3.54
N GLU A 108 -11.42 -6.19 -3.15
CA GLU A 108 -12.51 -6.82 -3.88
C GLU A 108 -13.15 -5.94 -4.96
N ASN A 109 -13.19 -4.61 -4.83
CA ASN A 109 -14.14 -3.87 -5.64
C ASN A 109 -13.72 -2.54 -6.26
N ARG A 110 -12.77 -1.76 -5.74
CA ARG A 110 -12.51 -0.42 -6.32
C ARG A 110 -11.07 0.05 -6.29
N GLY A 111 -10.33 -0.26 -5.26
CA GLY A 111 -8.91 0.12 -5.19
C GLY A 111 -8.09 -0.58 -6.28
N ILE A 112 -8.41 -1.86 -6.55
CA ILE A 112 -7.76 -2.65 -7.61
C ILE A 112 -8.19 -2.19 -9.00
N ILE A 113 -9.48 -1.81 -9.19
CA ILE A 113 -9.98 -1.39 -10.51
C ILE A 113 -9.42 -0.03 -10.91
N SER A 114 -9.32 0.91 -9.96
CA SER A 114 -8.81 2.26 -10.25
C SER A 114 -7.29 2.33 -10.38
N GLU A 115 -6.59 1.46 -9.64
CA GLU A 115 -5.14 1.40 -9.57
C GLU A 115 -4.70 -0.09 -9.53
N PRO A 116 -4.74 -0.82 -10.66
CA PRO A 116 -4.45 -2.25 -10.70
C PRO A 116 -3.03 -2.55 -10.21
N LEU A 117 -2.86 -3.69 -9.54
CA LEU A 117 -1.55 -4.14 -9.11
C LEU A 117 -0.72 -4.60 -10.32
N ASN A 118 0.54 -4.26 -10.35
CA ASN A 118 1.50 -4.84 -11.29
C ASN A 118 1.90 -6.24 -10.81
N GLU A 119 1.06 -7.23 -11.13
CA GLU A 119 1.24 -8.62 -10.69
C GLU A 119 2.47 -9.26 -11.33
N GLU A 120 2.81 -8.90 -12.56
CA GLU A 120 4.01 -9.40 -13.25
C GLU A 120 5.24 -9.05 -12.44
N ARG A 121 5.39 -7.79 -12.04
CA ARG A 121 6.54 -7.35 -11.25
C ARG A 121 6.50 -7.92 -9.83
N PHE A 122 5.33 -7.95 -9.19
CA PHE A 122 5.16 -8.49 -7.84
C PHE A 122 5.61 -9.95 -7.74
N ASN A 123 5.34 -10.75 -8.77
CA ASN A 123 5.66 -12.19 -8.79
C ASN A 123 7.11 -12.50 -9.22
N ARG A 124 7.96 -11.49 -9.41
CA ARG A 124 9.37 -11.72 -9.76
C ARG A 124 10.13 -12.36 -8.59
N PRO A 125 10.88 -13.44 -8.83
CA PRO A 125 11.55 -14.19 -7.76
C PRO A 125 12.73 -13.45 -7.12
N GLN A 126 13.22 -12.38 -7.74
CA GLN A 126 14.41 -11.65 -7.30
C GLN A 126 14.15 -10.77 -6.08
N GLN A 127 12.92 -10.25 -5.92
CA GLN A 127 12.54 -9.42 -4.78
C GLN A 127 11.57 -10.18 -3.89
N ARG A 128 11.98 -10.41 -2.64
CA ARG A 128 11.21 -11.21 -1.67
C ARG A 128 10.25 -10.32 -0.89
N PHE A 129 9.04 -10.79 -0.71
CA PHE A 129 8.02 -10.15 0.12
C PHE A 129 7.45 -11.12 1.14
N ALA A 130 7.35 -10.68 2.40
CA ALA A 130 6.70 -11.43 3.47
C ALA A 130 5.67 -10.53 4.19
N ALA A 131 4.42 -10.98 4.22
CA ALA A 131 3.39 -10.40 5.06
C ALA A 131 3.28 -11.18 6.37
N VAL A 132 3.39 -10.47 7.49
CA VAL A 132 3.30 -11.09 8.83
C VAL A 132 1.85 -11.03 9.31
N ALA A 133 1.31 -12.16 9.72
CA ALA A 133 -0.01 -12.29 10.32
C ALA A 133 0.06 -13.14 11.59
N THR A 134 -0.89 -12.89 12.51
CA THR A 134 -1.04 -13.68 13.73
C THR A 134 -2.09 -14.77 13.50
N ASN A 135 -1.73 -16.02 13.79
CA ASN A 135 -2.71 -17.10 13.86
C ASN A 135 -3.45 -17.04 15.20
N CYS A 136 -4.76 -16.92 15.15
CA CYS A 136 -5.64 -16.82 16.33
C CYS A 136 -6.40 -18.13 16.64
N ILE A 137 -5.91 -19.27 16.16
CA ILE A 137 -6.49 -20.61 16.41
C ILE A 137 -5.78 -21.24 17.60
#